data_1238aa29db9cf8b92de4e15d06e5e0ee
#
_entry.id   1238aa29db9cf8b92de4e15d06e5e0ee
#
_cell.length_a   1.000
_cell.length_b   1.000
_cell.length_c   1.000
_cell.angle_alpha   90.00
_cell.angle_beta   90.00
_cell.angle_gamma   90.00
#
_symmetry.space_group_name_H-M   'P 1'
#
loop_
_entity.id
_entity.type
_entity.pdbx_description
1 polymer ?
#
loop_
_entity_poly.entity_id
_entity_poly.type
_entity_poly.pdbx_seq_one_letter_code
_entity_poly.pdbx_strand_id
1 'polypeptide(L)' 'MILYLEDQLEGCYRHYCLHQVRQDMPFMSLEDYRAMFEDMMEVIYKEEE' A
#
# COMPACT_ATOMS: atom_id res chain seq x y z
N MET A 1 -9.54 -10.79 8.40
CA MET A 1 -9.02 -9.45 8.24
C MET A 1 -7.87 -9.39 7.26
N ILE A 2 -7.06 -10.45 7.23
CA ILE A 2 -5.93 -10.47 6.31
C ILE A 2 -6.40 -10.37 4.86
N LEU A 3 -7.46 -11.09 4.56
CA LEU A 3 -8.01 -11.05 3.20
C LEU A 3 -8.45 -9.65 2.83
N TYR A 4 -9.04 -8.98 3.80
CA TYR A 4 -9.52 -7.63 3.59
C TYR A 4 -8.36 -6.69 3.27
N LEU A 5 -7.28 -6.88 4.02
CA LEU A 5 -6.10 -6.05 3.83
C LEU A 5 -5.50 -6.23 2.45
N GLU A 6 -5.45 -7.47 1.98
CA GLU A 6 -4.85 -7.75 0.68
C GLU A 6 -5.67 -7.12 -0.44
N ASP A 7 -6.98 -7.14 -0.30
CA ASP A 7 -7.83 -6.53 -1.30
C ASP A 7 -7.58 -5.04 -1.39
N GLN A 8 -7.46 -4.40 -0.26
CA GLN A 8 -7.19 -2.97 -0.23
C GLN A 8 -5.79 -2.66 -0.76
N LEU A 9 -4.85 -3.53 -0.44
CA LEU A 9 -3.48 -3.35 -0.90
C LEU A 9 -3.41 -3.33 -2.41
N GLU A 10 -4.10 -4.25 -3.06
CA GLU A 10 -4.06 -4.32 -4.52
C GLU A 10 -4.62 -3.05 -5.14
N GLY A 11 -5.73 -2.58 -4.62
CA GLY A 11 -6.32 -1.36 -5.14
C GLY A 11 -5.45 -0.15 -4.93
N CYS A 12 -4.88 -0.04 -3.75
CA CYS A 12 -4.02 1.08 -3.45
C CYS A 12 -2.75 1.05 -4.29
N TYR A 13 -2.18 -0.13 -4.47
CA TYR A 13 -0.97 -0.24 -5.26
C TYR A 13 -1.22 0.14 -6.71
N ARG A 14 -2.35 -0.28 -7.26
CA ARG A 14 -2.69 0.06 -8.63
C ARG A 14 -2.82 1.58 -8.78
N HIS A 15 -3.49 2.20 -7.84
CA HIS A 15 -3.63 3.65 -7.85
C HIS A 15 -2.28 4.33 -7.78
N TYR A 16 -1.43 3.82 -6.90
CA TYR A 16 -0.10 4.38 -6.73
C TYR A 16 0.71 4.29 -8.01
N CYS A 17 0.67 3.13 -8.66
CA CYS A 17 1.43 2.95 -9.89
C CYS A 17 0.94 3.89 -10.98
N LEU A 18 -0.37 4.01 -11.12
CA LEU A 18 -0.93 4.90 -12.13
C LEU A 18 -0.51 6.34 -11.88
N HIS A 19 -0.52 6.73 -10.62
CA HIS A 19 -0.13 8.09 -10.27
C HIS A 19 1.33 8.36 -10.63
N GLN A 20 2.19 7.41 -10.31
CA GLN A 20 3.61 7.57 -10.60
C GLN A 20 3.87 7.61 -12.10
N VAL A 21 3.22 6.75 -12.85
CA VAL A 21 3.40 6.72 -14.29
C VAL A 21 2.94 8.04 -14.91
N ARG A 22 1.86 8.58 -14.41
CA ARG A 22 1.36 9.85 -14.94
C ARG A 22 2.35 10.97 -14.73
N GLN A 23 3.08 10.92 -13.62
CA GLN A 23 4.05 11.95 -13.30
C GLN A 23 5.46 11.61 -13.81
N ASP A 24 5.55 10.52 -14.55
CA ASP A 24 6.85 10.11 -15.11
C ASP A 24 7.85 9.84 -14.00
N MET A 25 7.40 9.22 -12.92
CA MET A 25 8.24 8.93 -11.78
C MET A 25 8.32 7.42 -11.56
N PRO A 26 9.41 6.96 -10.99
CA PRO A 26 9.55 5.53 -10.71
C PRO A 26 8.61 5.10 -9.60
N PHE A 27 8.27 3.83 -9.61
CA PHE A 27 7.42 3.29 -8.55
C PHE A 27 8.06 2.03 -7.99
N MET A 28 7.79 1.78 -6.72
CA MET A 28 8.36 0.64 -6.05
C MET A 28 7.60 -0.63 -6.42
N SER A 29 8.23 -1.77 -6.16
CA SER A 29 7.61 -3.05 -6.46
C SER A 29 6.47 -3.32 -5.48
N LEU A 30 5.66 -4.32 -5.83
CA LEU A 30 4.54 -4.68 -4.97
C LEU A 30 5.03 -5.13 -3.59
N GLU A 31 6.14 -5.85 -3.57
CA GLU A 31 6.69 -6.32 -2.31
C GLU A 31 7.07 -5.16 -1.41
N ASP A 32 7.72 -4.18 -1.97
CA ASP A 32 8.14 -3.02 -1.20
C ASP A 32 6.92 -2.22 -0.73
N TYR A 33 5.99 -2.03 -1.62
CA TYR A 33 4.78 -1.30 -1.29
C TYR A 33 4.00 -2.02 -0.19
N ARG A 34 3.96 -3.34 -0.28
CA ARG A 34 3.23 -4.13 0.71
C ARG A 34 3.85 -3.97 2.10
N ALA A 35 5.16 -4.00 2.16
CA ALA A 35 5.83 -3.85 3.45
C ALA A 35 5.51 -2.49 4.06
N MET A 36 5.54 -1.46 3.24
CA MET A 36 5.22 -0.13 3.73
C MET A 36 3.75 -0.05 4.16
N PHE A 37 2.88 -0.67 3.39
CA PHE A 37 1.45 -0.64 3.67
C PHE A 37 1.16 -1.33 5.00
N GLU A 38 1.79 -2.48 5.21
CA GLU A 38 1.59 -3.22 6.44
C GLU A 38 2.11 -2.44 7.65
N ASP A 39 3.22 -1.77 7.46
CA ASP A 39 3.79 -0.97 8.54
C ASP A 39 2.85 0.17 8.92
N MET A 40 2.27 0.81 7.92
CA MET A 40 1.34 1.89 8.17
C MET A 40 0.09 1.40 8.89
N MET A 41 -0.40 0.24 8.48
CA MET A 41 -1.59 -0.31 9.12
C MET A 41 -1.31 -0.70 10.57
N GLU A 42 -0.11 -1.19 10.81
CA GLU A 42 0.25 -1.54 12.18
C GLU A 42 0.26 -0.31 13.07
N VAL A 43 0.77 0.78 12.55
CA VAL A 43 0.81 2.01 13.32
C VAL A 43 -0.59 2.48 13.67
N ILE A 44 -1.48 2.43 12.69
CA ILE A 44 -2.86 2.83 12.91
C ILE A 44 -3.51 1.94 13.96
N TYR A 45 -3.22 0.64 13.86
CA TYR A 45 -3.79 -0.32 14.80
C TYR A 45 -3.36 -0.01 16.22
N LYS A 46 -2.09 0.31 16.38
CA LYS A 46 -1.55 0.61 17.71
C LYS A 46 -2.17 1.86 18.27
N GLU A 47 -2.39 2.82 17.42
CA GLU A 47 -2.98 4.08 17.88
C GLU A 47 -4.40 3.89 18.37
N GLU A 48 -5.11 2.96 17.76
CA GLU A 48 -6.48 2.71 18.14
C GLU A 48 -6.57 2.09 19.52
N GLU A 49 -5.56 1.39 19.92
CA GLU A 49 -5.52 0.79 21.23
C GLU A 49 -5.15 1.79 22.27
#